data_9bb6fedae7db5d7fbd40f3e4ff0ed8b6
#
_entry.id   9bb6fedae7db5d7fbd40f3e4ff0ed8b6
#
_cell.length_a   1.000
_cell.length_b   1.000
_cell.length_c   1.000
_cell.angle_alpha   90.00
_cell.angle_beta   90.00
_cell.angle_gamma   90.00
#
_symmetry.space_group_name_H-M   'P 1'
#
loop_
_entity.id
_entity.type
_entity.pdbx_description
1 polymer ?
#
loop_
_entity_poly.entity_id
_entity_poly.type
_entity_poly.pdbx_seq_one_letter_code
_entity_poly.pdbx_strand_id
1 'polypeptide(L)'
;ISRATGLLIIEVRSSNPNGDPDRESDPRQRPDGKGEISPVSFKRKLRDLLEDKSGPVWQEVTRGKEMQSEKFAILESRGRKRDEIKKELEGDGSRFKTKYWDGRVFGNTFLEEDASTSIKTGVVQFGLGLSVAPIEIRRMTNTNKAGVEEGKDRGMAPMGYRIVHHGVYCMPFFVNPSMAHKTGCTKQ
;
A
#
# COMPACT_ATOMS: atom_id res chain seq x y z
N ILE A 1 -11.96 -19.98 -1.26
CA ILE A 1 -12.27 -18.55 -1.10
C ILE A 1 -13.69 -18.30 -1.63
N SER A 2 -14.51 -17.58 -0.87
CA SER A 2 -15.87 -17.20 -1.27
C SER A 2 -15.85 -15.81 -1.92
N ARG A 3 -16.80 -15.53 -2.80
CA ARG A 3 -17.01 -14.17 -3.32
C ARG A 3 -17.45 -13.25 -2.18
N ALA A 4 -16.88 -12.07 -2.13
CA ALA A 4 -17.28 -11.06 -1.17
C ALA A 4 -17.20 -9.67 -1.80
N THR A 5 -18.08 -8.80 -1.34
CA THR A 5 -18.02 -7.36 -1.55
C THR A 5 -18.15 -6.71 -0.19
N GLY A 6 -17.45 -5.60 0.01
CA GLY A 6 -17.54 -4.88 1.27
C GLY A 6 -17.13 -3.43 1.11
N LEU A 7 -17.28 -2.70 2.20
CA LEU A 7 -16.94 -1.30 2.31
C LEU A 7 -16.02 -1.11 3.50
N LEU A 8 -14.85 -0.52 3.26
CA LEU A 8 -13.97 -0.06 4.32
C LEU A 8 -14.36 1.36 4.68
N ILE A 9 -14.55 1.61 5.96
CA ILE A 9 -14.70 2.95 6.52
C ILE A 9 -13.36 3.33 7.13
N ILE A 10 -12.75 4.40 6.64
CA ILE A 10 -11.43 4.86 7.03
C ILE A 10 -11.55 6.26 7.61
N GLU A 11 -11.32 6.39 8.91
CA GLU A 11 -11.19 7.69 9.56
C GLU A 11 -9.76 8.20 9.41
N VAL A 12 -9.62 9.42 8.97
CA VAL A 12 -8.34 10.14 8.87
C VAL A 12 -8.39 11.35 9.81
N ARG A 13 -7.42 11.43 10.72
CA ARG A 13 -7.28 12.54 11.67
C ARG A 13 -5.87 13.06 11.64
N SER A 14 -5.71 14.35 11.34
CA SER A 14 -4.42 15.04 11.31
C SER A 14 -3.32 14.26 10.60
N SER A 15 -3.65 13.69 9.45
CA SER A 15 -2.79 12.76 8.72
C SER A 15 -2.95 12.92 7.20
N ASN A 16 -1.96 12.47 6.43
CA ASN A 16 -2.02 12.43 4.97
C ASN A 16 -2.26 10.98 4.48
N PRO A 17 -3.48 10.64 4.11
CA PRO A 17 -3.80 9.27 3.70
C PRO A 17 -3.25 8.94 2.31
N ASN A 18 -3.13 9.94 1.42
CA ASN A 18 -2.63 9.79 0.06
C ASN A 18 -2.16 11.13 -0.50
N GLY A 19 -0.85 11.37 -0.49
CA GLY A 19 -0.26 12.56 -1.08
C GLY A 19 -0.39 12.58 -2.60
N ASP A 20 -0.60 13.76 -3.15
CA ASP A 20 -0.64 14.03 -4.59
C ASP A 20 0.72 14.51 -5.08
N PRO A 21 1.43 13.75 -5.93
CA PRO A 21 2.76 14.15 -6.42
C PRO A 21 2.71 15.44 -7.25
N ASP A 22 1.59 15.72 -7.91
CA ASP A 22 1.42 16.91 -8.76
C ASP A 22 1.08 18.17 -7.94
N ARG A 23 0.83 18.02 -6.64
CA ARG A 23 0.50 19.10 -5.69
C ARG A 23 1.40 19.09 -4.46
N GLU A 24 2.70 18.95 -4.66
CA GLU A 24 3.71 18.95 -3.61
C GLU A 24 3.38 18.02 -2.43
N SER A 25 2.76 16.88 -2.72
CA SER A 25 2.30 15.89 -1.74
C SER A 25 1.15 16.35 -0.82
N ASP A 26 0.38 17.35 -1.19
CA ASP A 26 -0.90 17.62 -0.53
C ASP A 26 -1.79 16.37 -0.52
N PRO A 27 -2.63 16.16 0.48
CA PRO A 27 -3.66 15.14 0.42
C PRO A 27 -4.50 15.27 -0.85
N ARG A 28 -4.71 14.17 -1.56
CA ARG A 28 -5.51 14.18 -2.80
C ARG A 28 -6.90 14.69 -2.53
N GLN A 29 -7.31 15.68 -3.32
CA GLN A 29 -8.62 16.30 -3.25
C GLN A 29 -9.20 16.49 -4.64
N ARG A 30 -10.46 16.15 -4.80
CA ARG A 30 -11.24 16.32 -6.02
C ARG A 30 -11.73 17.77 -6.18
N PRO A 31 -12.20 18.16 -7.37
CA PRO A 31 -12.79 19.50 -7.59
C PRO A 31 -14.00 19.80 -6.70
N ASP A 32 -14.76 18.77 -6.26
CA ASP A 32 -15.88 18.89 -5.33
C ASP A 32 -15.45 19.02 -3.86
N GLY A 33 -14.15 19.13 -3.60
CA GLY A 33 -13.58 19.24 -2.26
C GLY A 33 -13.44 17.92 -1.51
N LYS A 34 -13.96 16.81 -2.03
CA LYS A 34 -13.83 15.50 -1.39
C LYS A 34 -12.40 14.98 -1.48
N GLY A 35 -11.95 14.38 -0.41
CA GLY A 35 -10.66 13.69 -0.35
C GLY A 35 -10.69 12.34 -1.07
N GLU A 36 -9.54 11.92 -1.56
CA GLU A 36 -9.37 10.68 -2.33
C GLU A 36 -8.22 9.85 -1.79
N ILE A 37 -8.47 8.54 -1.63
CA ILE A 37 -7.44 7.53 -1.33
C ILE A 37 -7.41 6.56 -2.50
N SER A 38 -6.30 6.52 -3.22
CA SER A 38 -6.13 5.59 -4.33
C SER A 38 -5.94 4.15 -3.83
N PRO A 39 -6.42 3.14 -4.59
CA PRO A 39 -6.15 1.74 -4.30
C PRO A 39 -4.66 1.43 -4.21
N VAL A 40 -3.83 2.12 -4.99
CA VAL A 40 -2.37 1.94 -5.00
C VAL A 40 -1.77 2.35 -3.66
N SER A 41 -2.13 3.54 -3.16
CA SER A 41 -1.67 4.02 -1.86
C SER A 41 -2.11 3.10 -0.72
N PHE A 42 -3.37 2.63 -0.76
CA PHE A 42 -3.90 1.71 0.25
C PHE A 42 -3.18 0.36 0.22
N LYS A 43 -3.03 -0.26 -0.95
CA LYS A 43 -2.29 -1.52 -1.11
C LYS A 43 -0.84 -1.41 -0.64
N ARG A 44 -0.19 -0.26 -0.85
CA ARG A 44 1.17 -0.01 -0.35
C ARG A 44 1.23 -0.12 1.17
N LYS A 45 0.30 0.50 1.88
CA LYS A 45 0.23 0.42 3.35
C LYS A 45 0.04 -1.02 3.85
N LEU A 46 -0.81 -1.80 3.17
CA LEU A 46 -1.00 -3.22 3.51
C LEU A 46 0.28 -4.05 3.28
N ARG A 47 1.03 -3.76 2.21
CA ARG A 47 2.32 -4.41 1.96
C ARG A 47 3.32 -4.08 3.05
N ASP A 48 3.48 -2.80 3.37
CA ASP A 48 4.41 -2.35 4.40
C ASP A 48 4.11 -3.01 5.76
N LEU A 49 2.82 -3.12 6.15
CA LEU A 49 2.39 -3.76 7.39
C LEU A 49 2.68 -5.27 7.43
N LEU A 50 2.58 -5.96 6.30
CA LEU A 50 2.86 -7.41 6.23
C LEU A 50 4.34 -7.72 5.98
N GLU A 51 5.10 -6.78 5.44
CA GLU A 51 6.54 -6.91 5.26
C GLU A 51 7.29 -6.91 6.60
N ASP A 52 6.83 -6.10 7.55
CA ASP A 52 7.37 -6.08 8.90
C ASP A 52 6.91 -7.32 9.70
N LYS A 53 7.74 -8.38 9.65
CA LYS A 53 7.49 -9.65 10.36
C LYS A 53 7.64 -9.54 11.88
N SER A 54 8.24 -8.48 12.38
CA SER A 54 8.34 -8.17 13.80
C SER A 54 7.20 -7.28 14.30
N GLY A 55 6.47 -6.66 13.38
CA GLY A 55 5.43 -5.70 13.68
C GLY A 55 4.14 -6.31 14.26
N PRO A 56 3.34 -5.47 14.94
CA PRO A 56 2.15 -5.93 15.66
C PRO A 56 1.08 -6.51 14.75
N VAL A 57 0.99 -6.04 13.49
CA VAL A 57 0.01 -6.57 12.53
C VAL A 57 0.34 -8.00 12.15
N TRP A 58 1.61 -8.29 11.84
CA TRP A 58 2.05 -9.64 11.54
C TRP A 58 1.79 -10.58 12.72
N GLN A 59 2.16 -10.18 13.91
CA GLN A 59 1.95 -10.96 15.14
C GLN A 59 0.46 -11.26 15.38
N GLU A 60 -0.42 -10.27 15.14
CA GLU A 60 -1.87 -10.45 15.32
C GLU A 60 -2.47 -11.41 14.31
N VAL A 61 -2.17 -11.25 13.00
CA VAL A 61 -2.75 -12.11 11.96
C VAL A 61 -2.22 -13.54 12.01
N THR A 62 -1.05 -13.76 12.59
CA THR A 62 -0.44 -15.10 12.75
C THR A 62 -0.74 -15.75 14.09
N ARG A 63 -1.34 -15.02 15.04
CA ARG A 63 -1.63 -15.52 16.38
C ARG A 63 -2.42 -16.83 16.33
N GLY A 64 -1.86 -17.88 16.95
CA GLY A 64 -2.46 -19.21 17.00
C GLY A 64 -2.53 -19.95 15.66
N LYS A 65 -1.75 -19.53 14.67
CA LYS A 65 -1.67 -20.15 13.35
C LYS A 65 -0.22 -20.54 13.03
N GLU A 66 -0.03 -21.74 12.48
CA GLU A 66 1.23 -22.11 11.88
C GLU A 66 1.34 -21.50 10.49
N MET A 67 1.99 -20.34 10.37
CA MET A 67 2.20 -19.65 9.12
C MET A 67 3.68 -19.64 8.74
N GLN A 68 3.97 -20.08 7.53
CA GLN A 68 5.32 -20.06 6.97
C GLN A 68 5.60 -18.67 6.42
N SER A 69 6.40 -17.86 7.12
CA SER A 69 6.70 -16.46 6.78
C SER A 69 7.23 -16.28 5.36
N GLU A 70 7.95 -17.30 4.84
CA GLU A 70 8.52 -17.32 3.48
C GLU A 70 7.46 -17.26 2.38
N LYS A 71 6.24 -17.71 2.68
CA LYS A 71 5.10 -17.64 1.75
C LYS A 71 4.40 -16.29 1.75
N PHE A 72 4.83 -15.38 2.61
CA PHE A 72 4.28 -14.03 2.76
C PHE A 72 5.30 -12.94 2.46
N ALA A 73 6.25 -13.23 1.56
CA ALA A 73 7.15 -12.22 1.03
C ALA A 73 6.37 -11.18 0.21
N ILE A 74 6.89 -9.96 0.13
CA ILE A 74 6.33 -8.88 -0.68
C ILE A 74 7.13 -8.74 -1.96
N LEU A 75 6.46 -8.86 -3.10
CA LEU A 75 7.07 -8.69 -4.42
C LEU A 75 7.46 -7.22 -4.65
N GLU A 76 6.51 -6.32 -4.42
CA GLU A 76 6.71 -4.88 -4.57
C GLU A 76 7.25 -4.25 -3.28
N SER A 77 8.34 -4.81 -2.74
CA SER A 77 9.08 -4.27 -1.59
C SER A 77 9.75 -2.94 -1.93
N ARG A 78 9.86 -2.03 -0.94
CA ARG A 78 10.51 -0.73 -1.13
C ARG A 78 12.00 -0.90 -1.40
N GLY A 79 12.50 -0.11 -2.36
CA GLY A 79 13.93 -0.09 -2.71
C GLY A 79 14.43 -1.30 -3.51
N ARG A 80 13.57 -2.26 -3.81
CA ARG A 80 13.91 -3.42 -4.61
C ARG A 80 14.13 -3.01 -6.08
N LYS A 81 15.24 -3.46 -6.66
CA LYS A 81 15.57 -3.14 -8.05
C LYS A 81 14.72 -3.95 -9.03
N ARG A 82 14.36 -3.33 -10.15
CA ARG A 82 13.58 -3.95 -11.22
C ARG A 82 14.22 -5.26 -11.73
N ASP A 83 15.54 -5.25 -11.91
CA ASP A 83 16.27 -6.42 -12.41
C ASP A 83 16.23 -7.62 -11.45
N GLU A 84 16.15 -7.37 -10.14
CA GLU A 84 16.00 -8.44 -9.14
C GLU A 84 14.62 -9.09 -9.25
N ILE A 85 13.58 -8.27 -9.47
CA ILE A 85 12.21 -8.75 -9.67
C ILE A 85 12.14 -9.54 -10.98
N LYS A 86 12.77 -9.05 -12.05
CA LYS A 86 12.82 -9.70 -13.36
C LYS A 86 13.46 -11.08 -13.27
N LYS A 87 14.62 -11.20 -12.64
CA LYS A 87 15.30 -12.48 -12.42
C LYS A 87 14.46 -13.49 -11.66
N GLU A 88 13.67 -13.06 -10.68
CA GLU A 88 12.78 -13.96 -9.96
C GLU A 88 11.54 -14.36 -10.78
N LEU A 89 11.08 -13.51 -11.70
CA LEU A 89 9.98 -13.82 -12.62
C LEU A 89 10.38 -14.79 -13.73
N GLU A 90 11.64 -14.79 -14.15
CA GLU A 90 12.19 -15.71 -15.17
C GLU A 90 12.33 -17.15 -14.65
N GLY A 91 12.17 -17.36 -13.34
CA GLY A 91 12.22 -18.68 -12.72
C GLY A 91 10.92 -19.48 -12.80
N ASP A 92 10.84 -20.54 -12.00
CA ASP A 92 9.65 -21.37 -11.86
C ASP A 92 8.43 -20.57 -11.36
N GLY A 93 7.45 -20.39 -12.23
CA GLY A 93 6.22 -19.65 -11.92
C GLY A 93 5.40 -20.20 -10.75
N SER A 94 5.58 -21.49 -10.40
CA SER A 94 4.96 -22.09 -9.22
C SER A 94 5.59 -21.56 -7.94
N ARG A 95 6.91 -21.42 -7.92
CA ARG A 95 7.65 -20.84 -6.79
C ARG A 95 7.28 -19.35 -6.58
N PHE A 96 7.18 -18.60 -7.66
CA PHE A 96 6.73 -17.22 -7.61
C PHE A 96 5.35 -17.08 -6.93
N LYS A 97 4.37 -17.86 -7.40
CA LYS A 97 3.02 -17.87 -6.83
C LYS A 97 2.99 -18.31 -5.36
N THR A 98 3.88 -19.19 -4.95
CA THR A 98 3.95 -19.66 -3.56
C THR A 98 4.58 -18.62 -2.64
N LYS A 99 5.62 -17.93 -3.10
CA LYS A 99 6.43 -17.00 -2.29
C LYS A 99 5.74 -15.66 -2.02
N TYR A 100 5.16 -15.03 -3.04
CA TYR A 100 4.72 -13.64 -2.97
C TYR A 100 3.23 -13.48 -2.65
N TRP A 101 2.96 -13.02 -1.42
CA TRP A 101 1.61 -12.77 -0.94
C TRP A 101 0.88 -11.69 -1.73
N ASP A 102 1.53 -10.55 -1.94
CA ASP A 102 0.93 -9.41 -2.64
C ASP A 102 0.65 -9.72 -4.12
N GLY A 103 1.48 -10.53 -4.76
CA GLY A 103 1.23 -11.05 -6.10
C GLY A 103 -0.04 -11.89 -6.16
N ARG A 104 -0.23 -12.82 -5.20
CA ARG A 104 -1.43 -13.66 -5.15
C ARG A 104 -2.70 -12.86 -4.87
N VAL A 105 -2.61 -11.91 -3.92
CA VAL A 105 -3.78 -11.19 -3.41
C VAL A 105 -4.16 -10.03 -4.31
N PHE A 106 -3.20 -9.20 -4.73
CA PHE A 106 -3.47 -7.96 -5.47
C PHE A 106 -3.18 -8.05 -6.96
N GLY A 107 -2.45 -9.07 -7.40
CA GLY A 107 -1.84 -9.12 -8.71
C GLY A 107 -0.55 -8.29 -8.76
N ASN A 108 0.08 -8.26 -9.91
CA ASN A 108 1.27 -7.45 -10.15
C ASN A 108 1.07 -6.58 -11.40
N THR A 109 1.72 -5.43 -11.41
CA THR A 109 1.76 -4.49 -12.53
C THR A 109 2.96 -4.69 -13.43
N PHE A 110 3.75 -5.73 -13.20
CA PHE A 110 4.89 -6.06 -14.05
C PHE A 110 4.40 -6.54 -15.42
N LEU A 111 4.33 -5.58 -16.35
CA LEU A 111 3.90 -5.74 -17.74
C LEU A 111 5.13 -5.93 -18.63
N GLU A 112 6.01 -6.87 -18.34
CA GLU A 112 7.00 -7.26 -19.33
C GLU A 112 6.36 -8.33 -20.25
N GLU A 113 6.48 -8.09 -21.54
CA GLU A 113 5.77 -8.82 -22.60
C GLU A 113 6.02 -10.33 -22.62
N ASP A 114 7.10 -10.80 -21.97
CA ASP A 114 7.51 -12.21 -21.94
C ASP A 114 7.26 -12.96 -20.62
N ALA A 115 6.69 -12.31 -19.61
CA ALA A 115 6.47 -12.97 -18.33
C ALA A 115 5.20 -13.82 -18.35
N SER A 116 5.27 -15.03 -18.88
CA SER A 116 4.19 -16.05 -18.86
C SER A 116 3.71 -16.40 -17.43
N THR A 117 4.48 -16.04 -16.41
CA THR A 117 4.25 -16.32 -14.99
C THR A 117 3.62 -15.16 -14.22
N SER A 118 3.40 -13.99 -14.85
CA SER A 118 2.85 -12.83 -14.17
C SER A 118 1.38 -12.99 -13.81
N ILE A 119 1.03 -12.70 -12.56
CA ILE A 119 -0.36 -12.65 -12.10
C ILE A 119 -0.88 -11.25 -12.40
N LYS A 120 -1.54 -11.06 -13.54
CA LYS A 120 -2.05 -9.74 -13.95
C LYS A 120 -3.12 -9.18 -13.00
N THR A 121 -4.04 -10.04 -12.55
CA THR A 121 -5.16 -9.65 -11.68
C THR A 121 -5.19 -10.54 -10.45
N GLY A 122 -5.16 -9.95 -9.27
CA GLY A 122 -5.25 -10.67 -8.01
C GLY A 122 -6.69 -10.93 -7.56
N VAL A 123 -6.81 -11.60 -6.43
CA VAL A 123 -8.09 -12.01 -5.84
C VAL A 123 -8.83 -10.83 -5.23
N VAL A 124 -8.10 -9.87 -4.62
CA VAL A 124 -8.67 -8.73 -3.93
C VAL A 124 -8.44 -7.45 -4.73
N GLN A 125 -9.52 -6.74 -4.99
CA GLN A 125 -9.50 -5.46 -5.66
C GLN A 125 -10.14 -4.40 -4.75
N PHE A 126 -9.53 -3.22 -4.69
CA PHE A 126 -10.06 -2.05 -4.01
C PHE A 126 -10.52 -1.03 -5.04
N GLY A 127 -11.66 -0.42 -4.78
CA GLY A 127 -12.09 0.79 -5.47
C GLY A 127 -11.42 2.03 -4.90
N LEU A 128 -11.82 3.18 -5.41
CA LEU A 128 -11.36 4.47 -4.93
C LEU A 128 -12.00 4.79 -3.58
N GLY A 129 -11.20 5.16 -2.59
CA GLY A 129 -11.69 5.66 -1.31
C GLY A 129 -12.06 7.13 -1.43
N LEU A 130 -13.33 7.45 -1.26
CA LEU A 130 -13.84 8.83 -1.32
C LEU A 130 -14.32 9.28 0.05
N SER A 131 -14.00 10.52 0.43
CA SER A 131 -14.54 11.07 1.66
C SER A 131 -16.03 11.34 1.54
N VAL A 132 -16.75 11.13 2.65
CA VAL A 132 -18.21 11.33 2.73
C VAL A 132 -18.55 12.81 2.51
N ALA A 133 -17.73 13.72 3.03
CA ALA A 133 -17.86 15.16 2.92
C ALA A 133 -16.55 15.78 2.39
N PRO A 134 -16.58 17.04 1.93
CA PRO A 134 -15.35 17.79 1.63
C PRO A 134 -14.38 17.78 2.80
N ILE A 135 -13.07 17.71 2.48
CA ILE A 135 -12.01 17.70 3.49
C ILE A 135 -11.34 19.07 3.60
N GLU A 136 -10.82 19.36 4.80
CA GLU A 136 -9.96 20.50 5.04
C GLU A 136 -8.50 20.07 5.05
N ILE A 137 -7.72 20.63 4.10
CA ILE A 137 -6.26 20.41 4.04
C ILE A 137 -5.58 21.52 4.85
N ARG A 138 -4.77 21.11 5.81
CA ARG A 138 -3.92 22.03 6.60
C ARG A 138 -2.47 21.83 6.21
N ARG A 139 -1.80 22.96 5.99
CA ARG A 139 -0.35 23.05 5.76
C ARG A 139 0.28 23.68 6.98
N MET A 140 1.19 22.96 7.61
CA MET A 140 1.91 23.40 8.81
C MET A 140 3.39 23.20 8.58
N THR A 141 4.18 24.19 8.98
CA THR A 141 5.63 24.09 8.94
C THR A 141 6.15 24.09 10.37
N ASN A 142 6.79 23.01 10.77
CA ASN A 142 7.52 22.94 12.03
C ASN A 142 9.01 23.09 11.74
N THR A 143 9.71 23.85 12.58
CA THR A 143 11.15 23.99 12.50
C THR A 143 11.80 23.00 13.45
N ASN A 144 12.60 22.08 12.92
CA ASN A 144 13.39 21.19 13.75
C ASN A 144 14.80 21.79 13.90
N LYS A 145 15.34 21.76 15.13
CA LYS A 145 16.72 22.17 15.38
C LYS A 145 17.63 21.05 14.88
N ALA A 146 18.14 21.21 13.67
CA ALA A 146 19.13 20.29 13.10
C ALA A 146 20.52 20.58 13.66
N GLY A 147 21.41 19.59 13.61
CA GLY A 147 22.83 19.79 13.93
C GLY A 147 23.43 20.90 13.06
N VAL A 148 24.39 21.63 13.62
CA VAL A 148 25.06 22.73 12.94
C VAL A 148 26.12 22.13 12.03
N GLU A 149 26.09 22.43 10.72
CA GLU A 149 27.22 22.16 9.82
C GLU A 149 28.41 23.06 10.19
N GLU A 150 29.61 22.53 10.01
CA GLU A 150 30.84 23.27 10.28
C GLU A 150 30.84 24.61 9.51
N GLY A 151 30.91 25.73 10.23
CA GLY A 151 30.87 27.09 9.68
C GLY A 151 29.49 27.78 9.65
N LYS A 152 28.44 27.19 10.25
CA LYS A 152 27.12 27.82 10.38
C LYS A 152 26.69 27.92 11.85
N ASP A 153 26.26 29.11 12.27
CA ASP A 153 25.83 29.35 13.64
C ASP A 153 24.46 28.76 14.04
N ARG A 154 23.63 28.35 13.08
CA ARG A 154 22.30 27.79 13.32
C ARG A 154 21.90 26.81 12.23
N GLY A 155 21.59 25.57 12.61
CA GLY A 155 20.92 24.59 11.76
C GLY A 155 19.42 24.58 12.04
N MET A 156 18.61 24.99 11.06
CA MET A 156 17.14 24.88 11.12
C MET A 156 16.66 24.18 9.85
N ALA A 157 16.05 23.01 10.03
CA ALA A 157 15.39 22.31 8.93
C ALA A 157 13.87 22.52 9.04
N PRO A 158 13.24 23.25 8.13
CA PRO A 158 11.78 23.34 8.09
C PRO A 158 11.21 22.00 7.64
N MET A 159 10.27 21.46 8.42
CA MET A 159 9.51 20.27 8.08
C MET A 159 8.07 20.68 7.78
N GLY A 160 7.67 20.58 6.53
CA GLY A 160 6.31 20.85 6.08
C GLY A 160 5.41 19.63 6.28
N TYR A 161 4.32 19.79 7.00
CA TYR A 161 3.26 18.79 7.12
C TYR A 161 2.06 19.24 6.30
N ARG A 162 1.54 18.33 5.50
CA ARG A 162 0.35 18.52 4.66
C ARG A 162 -0.63 17.43 5.00
N ILE A 163 -1.68 17.78 5.72
CA ILE A 163 -2.58 16.83 6.36
C ILE A 163 -4.04 17.16 6.09
N VAL A 164 -4.87 16.13 6.09
CA VAL A 164 -6.31 16.25 6.28
C VAL A 164 -6.55 16.49 7.75
N HIS A 165 -7.28 17.56 8.11
CA HIS A 165 -7.64 17.82 9.50
C HIS A 165 -8.49 16.69 10.06
N HIS A 166 -9.59 16.39 9.38
CA HIS A 166 -10.45 15.24 9.65
C HIS A 166 -11.19 14.83 8.37
N GLY A 167 -11.40 13.52 8.20
CA GLY A 167 -12.18 13.00 7.09
C GLY A 167 -12.56 11.55 7.30
N VAL A 168 -13.76 11.17 6.89
CA VAL A 168 -14.23 9.79 6.84
C VAL A 168 -14.34 9.38 5.40
N TYR A 169 -13.67 8.30 5.01
CA TYR A 169 -13.60 7.79 3.65
C TYR A 169 -14.28 6.44 3.54
N CYS A 170 -14.97 6.23 2.44
CA CYS A 170 -15.57 4.95 2.07
C CYS A 170 -14.80 4.35 0.89
N MET A 171 -14.23 3.18 1.07
CA MET A 171 -13.48 2.45 0.05
C MET A 171 -14.11 1.09 -0.20
N PRO A 172 -14.73 0.83 -1.35
CA PRO A 172 -15.28 -0.48 -1.67
C PRO A 172 -14.15 -1.47 -1.97
N PHE A 173 -14.38 -2.74 -1.61
CA PHE A 173 -13.48 -3.83 -1.98
C PHE A 173 -14.25 -5.05 -2.48
N PHE A 174 -13.58 -5.84 -3.28
CA PHE A 174 -14.13 -7.01 -3.95
C PHE A 174 -13.18 -8.19 -3.83
N VAL A 175 -13.72 -9.37 -3.50
CA VAL A 175 -12.99 -10.64 -3.52
C VAL A 175 -13.55 -11.50 -4.64
N ASN A 176 -12.68 -11.84 -5.61
CA ASN A 176 -13.05 -12.66 -6.75
C ASN A 176 -12.48 -14.08 -6.62
N PRO A 177 -13.28 -15.10 -6.28
CA PRO A 177 -12.81 -16.46 -6.08
C PRO A 177 -12.29 -17.12 -7.35
N SER A 178 -12.76 -16.74 -8.54
CA SER A 178 -12.28 -17.30 -9.80
C SER A 178 -10.81 -16.97 -10.08
N MET A 179 -10.30 -15.88 -9.51
CA MET A 179 -8.88 -15.55 -9.61
C MET A 179 -8.01 -16.36 -8.64
N ALA A 180 -8.58 -16.85 -7.54
CA ALA A 180 -7.83 -17.62 -6.53
C ALA A 180 -7.16 -18.87 -7.11
N HIS A 181 -7.87 -19.59 -7.99
CA HIS A 181 -7.31 -20.76 -8.66
C HIS A 181 -6.10 -20.41 -9.55
N LYS A 182 -6.16 -19.28 -10.25
CA LYS A 182 -5.07 -18.81 -11.13
C LYS A 182 -3.86 -18.30 -10.36
N THR A 183 -4.10 -17.66 -9.22
CA THR A 183 -3.07 -17.01 -8.40
C THR A 183 -2.46 -17.92 -7.34
N GLY A 184 -3.10 -19.04 -7.03
CA GLY A 184 -2.71 -19.90 -5.89
C GLY A 184 -3.08 -19.31 -4.52
N CYS A 185 -3.99 -18.33 -4.48
CA CYS A 185 -4.44 -17.73 -3.22
C CYS A 185 -5.37 -18.67 -2.46
N THR A 186 -5.11 -18.88 -1.17
CA THR A 186 -5.89 -19.71 -0.26
C THR A 186 -6.61 -18.86 0.79
N LYS A 187 -7.38 -19.50 1.70
CA LYS A 187 -8.03 -18.81 2.83
C LYS A 187 -7.08 -18.51 4.00
N GLN A 188 -5.89 -19.05 3.96
CA GLN A 188 -4.88 -18.80 4.99
C GLN A 188 -4.31 -17.41 4.88
#